data_0420b75e50c6f0b44d4b046df1e17e89
#
_entry.id   0420b75e50c6f0b44d4b046df1e17e89
#
_cell.length_a   1.000
_cell.length_b   1.000
_cell.length_c   1.000
_cell.angle_alpha   90.00
_cell.angle_beta   90.00
_cell.angle_gamma   90.00
#
_symmetry.space_group_name_H-M   'P 1'
#
loop_
_entity.id
_entity.type
_entity.pdbx_description
1 polymer ?
#
loop_
_entity_poly.entity_id
_entity_poly.type
_entity_poly.pdbx_seq_one_letter_code
_entity_poly.pdbx_strand_id
1 'polypeptide(L)'
;DQGGDLVVTLTEGNADLPLILSDYHLIVQPNGGFDKLDAAIGTGPYKLTSYQAGVRATFEKNADDWRDDRGFVDSVELIVMNDTTARIAALSSGQVHFINAVEPKTVRLLERAPIVNVLRSSGKGFCWFLAFCDTGPFDNNDLRLALKYAVDRQAILDRILGGFGTLGNDYPINANYALAPEDIEQRAYDPEKAAEHYKKSGHSGSILLRTSEAAFPGAVDAAVLFQESAKAAGIAIEVKREPDDGYWTNVWNVQPFVASYWGGRPTQD
;
A
#
# COMPACT_ATOMS: atom_id res chain seq x y z
N ASP A 1 -26.90 5.26 -24.83
CA ASP A 1 -27.01 6.72 -24.84
C ASP A 1 -28.48 7.09 -25.07
N GLN A 2 -29.08 7.75 -24.08
CA GLN A 2 -30.49 8.20 -24.15
C GLN A 2 -30.51 9.69 -23.80
N GLY A 3 -30.44 10.56 -24.81
CA GLY A 3 -30.53 12.00 -24.61
C GLY A 3 -29.38 12.63 -23.81
N GLY A 4 -28.17 12.08 -23.91
CA GLY A 4 -26.98 12.53 -23.17
C GLY A 4 -26.68 11.72 -21.91
N ASP A 5 -27.59 10.86 -21.48
CA ASP A 5 -27.38 9.97 -20.32
C ASP A 5 -26.71 8.66 -20.74
N LEU A 6 -25.77 8.18 -19.93
CA LEU A 6 -25.24 6.83 -20.02
C LEU A 6 -26.09 5.89 -19.14
N VAL A 7 -26.78 4.96 -19.79
CA VAL A 7 -27.54 3.92 -19.07
C VAL A 7 -26.74 2.63 -19.03
N VAL A 8 -26.45 2.16 -17.82
CA VAL A 8 -25.76 0.89 -17.59
C VAL A 8 -26.79 -0.14 -17.08
N THR A 9 -26.98 -1.21 -17.85
CA THR A 9 -27.84 -2.32 -17.46
C THR A 9 -26.98 -3.46 -16.96
N LEU A 10 -27.23 -3.88 -15.72
CA LEU A 10 -26.52 -4.99 -15.09
C LEU A 10 -27.29 -6.29 -15.28
N THR A 11 -26.60 -7.42 -15.34
CA THR A 11 -27.20 -8.76 -15.38
C THR A 11 -27.83 -9.14 -14.05
N GLU A 12 -27.31 -8.58 -12.96
CA GLU A 12 -27.83 -8.73 -11.60
C GLU A 12 -27.55 -7.45 -10.80
N GLY A 13 -28.28 -7.25 -9.69
CA GLY A 13 -28.14 -6.06 -8.85
C GLY A 13 -26.77 -6.00 -8.19
N ASN A 14 -26.11 -4.84 -8.28
CA ASN A 14 -24.85 -4.56 -7.59
C ASN A 14 -24.93 -3.20 -6.91
N ALA A 15 -24.99 -3.20 -5.57
CA ALA A 15 -25.07 -1.98 -4.76
C ALA A 15 -23.77 -1.16 -4.76
N ASP A 16 -22.62 -1.80 -5.04
CA ASP A 16 -21.30 -1.18 -5.00
C ASP A 16 -20.87 -0.65 -6.39
N LEU A 17 -21.70 -0.77 -7.42
CA LEU A 17 -21.35 -0.29 -8.76
C LEU A 17 -20.76 1.14 -8.78
N PRO A 18 -21.31 2.14 -8.04
CA PRO A 18 -20.73 3.48 -8.03
C PRO A 18 -19.29 3.50 -7.45
N LEU A 19 -18.99 2.64 -6.47
CA LEU A 19 -17.66 2.51 -5.87
C LEU A 19 -16.71 1.80 -6.83
N ILE A 20 -17.15 0.74 -7.48
CA ILE A 20 -16.37 0.03 -8.52
C ILE A 20 -16.01 0.98 -9.66
N LEU A 21 -16.97 1.77 -10.15
CA LEU A 21 -16.71 2.76 -11.20
C LEU A 21 -15.79 3.91 -10.78
N SER A 22 -15.53 4.08 -9.47
CA SER A 22 -14.56 5.05 -8.95
C SER A 22 -13.13 4.51 -8.89
N ASP A 23 -12.89 3.24 -9.22
CA ASP A 23 -11.56 2.64 -9.24
C ASP A 23 -10.69 3.30 -10.31
N TYR A 24 -9.43 3.59 -9.97
CA TYR A 24 -8.49 4.27 -10.86
C TYR A 24 -8.09 3.47 -12.11
N HIS A 25 -8.42 2.18 -12.17
CA HIS A 25 -8.24 1.35 -13.37
C HIS A 25 -9.40 1.51 -14.37
N LEU A 26 -10.55 2.04 -13.93
CA LEU A 26 -11.76 2.19 -14.74
C LEU A 26 -11.95 3.65 -15.19
N ILE A 27 -10.90 4.23 -15.76
CA ILE A 27 -10.91 5.61 -16.24
C ILE A 27 -11.80 5.77 -17.47
N VAL A 28 -12.59 6.85 -17.50
CA VAL A 28 -13.40 7.21 -18.67
C VAL A 28 -12.51 7.86 -19.72
N GLN A 29 -12.51 7.29 -20.92
CA GLN A 29 -11.72 7.75 -22.06
C GLN A 29 -12.60 7.96 -23.29
N PRO A 30 -12.25 8.88 -24.22
CA PRO A 30 -13.01 9.10 -25.43
C PRO A 30 -12.86 7.90 -26.40
N ASN A 31 -13.94 7.60 -27.12
CA ASN A 31 -13.97 6.61 -28.21
C ASN A 31 -13.43 5.21 -27.84
N GLY A 32 -13.70 4.76 -26.61
CA GLY A 32 -13.22 3.47 -26.12
C GLY A 32 -11.76 3.43 -25.66
N GLY A 33 -10.98 4.49 -25.89
CA GLY A 33 -9.68 4.75 -25.26
C GLY A 33 -8.51 3.82 -25.60
N PHE A 34 -8.78 2.68 -26.23
CA PHE A 34 -7.77 1.63 -26.41
C PHE A 34 -6.71 1.95 -27.47
N ASP A 35 -7.04 2.79 -28.45
CA ASP A 35 -6.17 3.06 -29.59
C ASP A 35 -5.09 4.12 -29.31
N LYS A 36 -5.24 4.93 -28.28
CA LYS A 36 -4.35 6.05 -27.94
C LYS A 36 -4.24 6.28 -26.43
N LEU A 37 -3.82 5.26 -25.69
CA LEU A 37 -3.60 5.38 -24.25
C LEU A 37 -2.61 6.49 -23.88
N ASP A 38 -1.60 6.71 -24.74
CA ASP A 38 -0.57 7.77 -24.58
C ASP A 38 -1.14 9.20 -24.67
N ALA A 39 -2.34 9.37 -25.22
CA ALA A 39 -2.98 10.68 -25.26
C ALA A 39 -3.45 11.17 -23.90
N ALA A 40 -3.58 10.25 -22.91
CA ALA A 40 -3.96 10.52 -21.52
C ALA A 40 -5.15 11.49 -21.39
N ILE A 41 -6.15 11.36 -22.28
CA ILE A 41 -7.34 12.20 -22.29
C ILE A 41 -8.34 11.62 -21.30
N GLY A 42 -8.70 12.40 -20.29
CA GLY A 42 -9.66 12.04 -19.26
C GLY A 42 -10.60 13.20 -18.93
N THR A 43 -11.40 13.02 -17.90
CA THR A 43 -12.41 13.99 -17.41
C THR A 43 -11.96 14.73 -16.13
N GLY A 44 -10.66 14.75 -15.86
CA GLY A 44 -10.08 15.33 -14.65
C GLY A 44 -9.84 16.84 -14.74
N PRO A 45 -9.46 17.45 -13.58
CA PRO A 45 -9.20 18.89 -13.49
C PRO A 45 -7.92 19.36 -14.16
N TYR A 46 -7.08 18.44 -14.63
CA TYR A 46 -5.80 18.75 -15.28
C TYR A 46 -5.63 17.95 -16.57
N LYS A 47 -5.02 18.59 -17.57
CA LYS A 47 -4.62 18.00 -18.85
C LYS A 47 -3.12 17.71 -18.82
N LEU A 48 -2.72 16.52 -19.23
CA LEU A 48 -1.31 16.12 -19.34
C LEU A 48 -0.65 16.90 -20.48
N THR A 49 0.46 17.58 -20.20
CA THR A 49 1.24 18.35 -21.18
C THR A 49 2.56 17.69 -21.55
N SER A 50 3.16 16.94 -20.61
CA SER A 50 4.38 16.17 -20.84
C SER A 50 4.46 14.99 -19.92
N TYR A 51 4.97 13.87 -20.41
CA TYR A 51 5.20 12.66 -19.64
C TYR A 51 6.54 12.02 -19.99
N GLN A 52 7.36 11.81 -18.97
CA GLN A 52 8.59 11.04 -19.05
C GLN A 52 8.55 9.96 -18.00
N ALA A 53 8.35 8.72 -18.43
CA ALA A 53 8.20 7.56 -17.54
C ALA A 53 9.35 7.46 -16.53
N GLY A 54 9.03 7.28 -15.24
CA GLY A 54 10.00 7.16 -14.15
C GLY A 54 10.74 8.46 -13.80
N VAL A 55 10.44 9.60 -14.43
CA VAL A 55 11.11 10.87 -14.19
C VAL A 55 10.14 11.96 -13.78
N ARG A 56 9.22 12.37 -14.67
CA ARG A 56 8.24 13.43 -14.37
C ARG A 56 6.99 13.37 -15.25
N ALA A 57 5.95 14.01 -14.75
CA ALA A 57 4.76 14.36 -15.54
C ALA A 57 4.37 15.82 -15.24
N THR A 58 4.00 16.57 -16.27
CA THR A 58 3.53 17.95 -16.14
C THR A 58 2.11 18.09 -16.65
N PHE A 59 1.34 18.93 -15.97
CA PHE A 59 -0.07 19.13 -16.22
C PHE A 59 -0.41 20.61 -16.14
N GLU A 60 -1.40 21.00 -16.93
CA GLU A 60 -2.04 22.31 -16.87
C GLU A 60 -3.51 22.17 -16.49
N LYS A 61 -4.05 23.20 -15.82
CA LYS A 61 -5.44 23.24 -15.43
C LYS A 61 -6.35 23.06 -16.65
N ASN A 62 -7.33 22.17 -16.52
CA ASN A 62 -8.40 22.01 -17.49
C ASN A 62 -9.46 23.11 -17.30
N ALA A 63 -9.47 24.11 -18.18
CA ALA A 63 -10.47 25.19 -18.14
C ALA A 63 -11.91 24.70 -18.41
N ASP A 64 -12.06 23.51 -19.02
CA ASP A 64 -13.34 22.92 -19.36
C ASP A 64 -13.76 21.84 -18.33
N ASP A 65 -13.16 21.86 -17.10
CA ASP A 65 -13.57 20.92 -16.06
C ASP A 65 -15.04 21.17 -15.70
N TRP A 66 -15.83 20.09 -15.60
CA TRP A 66 -17.26 20.11 -15.28
C TRP A 66 -17.53 20.43 -13.80
N ARG A 67 -16.50 20.50 -12.97
CA ARG A 67 -16.56 20.85 -11.53
C ARG A 67 -15.74 22.11 -11.26
N ASP A 68 -16.23 22.91 -10.31
CA ASP A 68 -15.59 24.15 -9.83
C ASP A 68 -14.91 24.01 -8.44
N ASP A 69 -15.13 22.88 -7.78
CA ASP A 69 -14.64 22.59 -6.42
C ASP A 69 -13.28 21.83 -6.39
N ARG A 70 -12.54 21.83 -7.50
CA ARG A 70 -11.22 21.18 -7.64
C ARG A 70 -10.35 21.90 -8.67
N GLY A 71 -9.09 21.48 -8.82
CA GLY A 71 -8.20 22.12 -9.80
C GLY A 71 -7.80 23.53 -9.40
N PHE A 72 -7.37 23.72 -8.13
CA PHE A 72 -7.13 25.05 -7.57
C PHE A 72 -5.82 25.71 -8.01
N VAL A 73 -4.87 24.96 -8.56
CA VAL A 73 -3.59 25.47 -9.07
C VAL A 73 -3.56 25.47 -10.59
N ASP A 74 -2.78 26.37 -11.20
CA ASP A 74 -2.74 26.52 -12.66
C ASP A 74 -1.98 25.37 -13.33
N SER A 75 -0.95 24.86 -12.66
CA SER A 75 -0.14 23.72 -13.15
C SER A 75 0.30 22.80 -12.04
N VAL A 76 0.56 21.56 -12.40
CA VAL A 76 1.10 20.52 -11.49
C VAL A 76 2.29 19.85 -12.16
N GLU A 77 3.39 19.70 -11.41
CA GLU A 77 4.51 18.87 -11.82
C GLU A 77 4.66 17.71 -10.83
N LEU A 78 4.60 16.48 -11.31
CA LEU A 78 4.91 15.29 -10.53
C LEU A 78 6.35 14.88 -10.85
N ILE A 79 7.18 14.75 -9.83
CA ILE A 79 8.58 14.37 -9.95
C ILE A 79 8.77 13.04 -9.22
N VAL A 80 9.34 12.04 -9.90
CA VAL A 80 9.66 10.75 -9.30
C VAL A 80 10.98 10.87 -8.54
N MET A 81 10.93 10.60 -7.22
CA MET A 81 12.10 10.54 -6.35
C MET A 81 11.98 9.31 -5.44
N ASN A 82 12.75 8.27 -5.69
CA ASN A 82 12.69 7.03 -4.92
C ASN A 82 13.40 7.16 -3.56
N ASP A 83 14.46 7.98 -3.48
CA ASP A 83 15.19 8.20 -2.23
C ASP A 83 14.44 9.13 -1.28
N THR A 84 14.15 8.64 -0.07
CA THR A 84 13.39 9.38 0.95
C THR A 84 14.13 10.62 1.43
N THR A 85 15.46 10.57 1.55
CA THR A 85 16.26 11.71 2.01
C THR A 85 16.22 12.83 0.98
N ALA A 86 16.34 12.49 -0.31
CA ALA A 86 16.24 13.45 -1.41
C ALA A 86 14.84 14.11 -1.44
N ARG A 87 13.77 13.34 -1.21
CA ARG A 87 12.39 13.87 -1.15
C ARG A 87 12.21 14.88 -0.02
N ILE A 88 12.71 14.56 1.20
CA ILE A 88 12.66 15.46 2.34
C ILE A 88 13.50 16.72 2.09
N ALA A 89 14.68 16.58 1.48
CA ALA A 89 15.51 17.72 1.12
C ALA A 89 14.83 18.63 0.09
N ALA A 90 14.19 18.07 -0.93
CA ALA A 90 13.44 18.81 -1.94
C ALA A 90 12.26 19.60 -1.33
N LEU A 91 11.53 19.01 -0.37
CA LEU A 91 10.48 19.73 0.37
C LEU A 91 11.07 20.83 1.23
N SER A 92 12.12 20.53 2.00
CA SER A 92 12.72 21.49 2.94
C SER A 92 13.39 22.68 2.25
N SER A 93 13.87 22.49 1.01
CA SER A 93 14.44 23.57 0.19
C SER A 93 13.40 24.34 -0.61
N GLY A 94 12.13 23.92 -0.60
CA GLY A 94 11.08 24.52 -1.42
C GLY A 94 11.13 24.14 -2.91
N GLN A 95 11.94 23.14 -3.27
CA GLN A 95 11.98 22.60 -4.63
C GLN A 95 10.65 21.93 -5.00
N VAL A 96 10.01 21.28 -4.04
CA VAL A 96 8.66 20.74 -4.16
C VAL A 96 7.77 21.26 -3.04
N HIS A 97 6.46 21.34 -3.28
CA HIS A 97 5.48 21.85 -2.34
C HIS A 97 4.80 20.74 -1.52
N PHE A 98 4.88 19.50 -1.98
CA PHE A 98 4.24 18.36 -1.36
C PHE A 98 5.08 17.09 -1.59
N ILE A 99 5.15 16.23 -0.58
CA ILE A 99 5.66 14.86 -0.70
C ILE A 99 4.65 13.90 -0.07
N ASN A 100 4.53 12.72 -0.62
CA ASN A 100 3.72 11.64 -0.06
C ASN A 100 4.59 10.61 0.68
N ALA A 101 3.97 9.65 1.38
CA ALA A 101 4.60 8.50 2.01
C ALA A 101 5.85 8.86 2.85
N VAL A 102 5.67 9.79 3.80
CA VAL A 102 6.75 10.21 4.71
C VAL A 102 7.10 9.06 5.65
N GLU A 103 8.41 8.79 5.79
CA GLU A 103 8.89 7.81 6.77
C GLU A 103 8.50 8.19 8.21
N PRO A 104 7.88 7.30 8.98
CA PRO A 104 7.43 7.59 10.34
C PRO A 104 8.52 8.17 11.25
N LYS A 105 9.75 7.66 11.13
CA LYS A 105 10.90 8.13 11.93
C LYS A 105 11.28 9.60 11.68
N THR A 106 10.93 10.16 10.51
CA THR A 106 11.27 11.53 10.13
C THR A 106 10.16 12.55 10.44
N VAL A 107 8.95 12.08 10.74
CA VAL A 107 7.77 12.92 11.00
C VAL A 107 8.04 13.98 12.07
N ARG A 108 8.61 13.56 13.22
CA ARG A 108 8.91 14.48 14.32
C ARG A 108 9.91 15.58 13.95
N LEU A 109 10.81 15.31 13.02
CA LEU A 109 11.74 16.32 12.50
C LEU A 109 11.02 17.30 11.61
N LEU A 110 10.15 16.82 10.71
CA LEU A 110 9.37 17.66 9.80
C LEU A 110 8.36 18.54 10.56
N GLU A 111 7.72 18.02 11.61
CA GLU A 111 6.79 18.78 12.47
C GLU A 111 7.45 19.98 13.17
N ARG A 112 8.78 19.98 13.33
CA ARG A 112 9.53 21.09 13.90
C ARG A 112 9.95 22.13 12.87
N ALA A 113 9.86 21.82 11.58
CA ALA A 113 10.24 22.73 10.51
C ALA A 113 9.12 23.78 10.31
N PRO A 114 9.41 25.09 10.44
CA PRO A 114 8.36 26.12 10.48
C PRO A 114 7.58 26.29 9.18
N ILE A 115 8.11 25.78 8.06
CA ILE A 115 7.50 25.90 6.73
C ILE A 115 6.84 24.60 6.25
N VAL A 116 6.88 23.53 7.07
CA VAL A 116 6.32 22.21 6.71
C VAL A 116 5.09 21.94 7.54
N ASN A 117 4.03 21.49 6.90
CA ASN A 117 2.83 20.99 7.57
C ASN A 117 2.70 19.48 7.31
N VAL A 118 2.67 18.69 8.37
CA VAL A 118 2.50 17.24 8.30
C VAL A 118 1.03 16.89 8.40
N LEU A 119 0.45 16.39 7.30
CA LEU A 119 -0.93 15.94 7.26
C LEU A 119 -0.99 14.43 7.52
N ARG A 120 -1.91 14.01 8.36
CA ARG A 120 -2.18 12.62 8.69
C ARG A 120 -3.59 12.27 8.27
N SER A 121 -3.76 11.14 7.63
CA SER A 121 -5.08 10.60 7.31
C SER A 121 -5.14 9.14 7.71
N SER A 122 -6.26 8.72 8.30
CA SER A 122 -6.60 7.31 8.47
C SER A 122 -7.36 6.81 7.24
N GLY A 123 -7.15 5.57 6.88
CA GLY A 123 -7.76 5.01 5.68
C GLY A 123 -7.91 3.49 5.74
N LYS A 124 -8.36 2.92 4.65
CA LYS A 124 -8.58 1.48 4.50
C LYS A 124 -7.31 0.71 4.09
N GLY A 125 -6.22 1.43 3.76
CA GLY A 125 -4.95 0.82 3.38
C GLY A 125 -4.31 0.05 4.54
N PHE A 126 -3.57 -1.00 4.22
CA PHE A 126 -2.85 -1.83 5.19
C PHE A 126 -1.54 -2.35 4.61
N CYS A 127 -0.61 -2.66 5.52
CA CYS A 127 0.69 -3.28 5.20
C CYS A 127 0.70 -4.71 5.72
N TRP A 128 1.32 -5.61 4.99
CA TRP A 128 1.35 -7.03 5.32
C TRP A 128 2.64 -7.73 4.90
N PHE A 129 2.84 -8.92 5.45
CA PHE A 129 3.76 -9.93 4.94
C PHE A 129 2.91 -11.01 4.27
N LEU A 130 2.93 -11.05 2.95
CA LEU A 130 2.06 -11.87 2.11
C LEU A 130 2.75 -13.18 1.79
N ALA A 131 2.08 -14.32 2.03
CA ALA A 131 2.53 -15.63 1.63
C ALA A 131 1.57 -16.28 0.64
N PHE A 132 2.10 -16.95 -0.40
CA PHE A 132 1.30 -17.76 -1.32
C PHE A 132 0.83 -19.04 -0.64
N CYS A 133 -0.49 -19.19 -0.47
CA CYS A 133 -1.05 -20.32 0.28
C CYS A 133 -1.10 -21.65 -0.51
N ASP A 134 -0.83 -21.61 -1.79
CA ASP A 134 -0.81 -22.75 -2.72
C ASP A 134 0.61 -23.21 -3.10
N THR A 135 1.63 -22.58 -2.50
CA THR A 135 3.04 -22.83 -2.80
C THR A 135 3.77 -23.24 -1.53
N GLY A 136 4.53 -24.33 -1.60
CA GLY A 136 5.37 -24.77 -0.48
C GLY A 136 6.45 -23.73 -0.10
N PRO A 137 6.72 -23.59 1.19
CA PRO A 137 6.18 -24.33 2.33
C PRO A 137 4.87 -23.75 2.89
N PHE A 138 4.32 -22.66 2.29
CA PHE A 138 3.18 -21.92 2.82
C PHE A 138 1.81 -22.52 2.51
N ASP A 139 1.74 -23.62 1.75
CA ASP A 139 0.56 -24.49 1.62
C ASP A 139 0.20 -25.18 2.94
N ASN A 140 1.16 -25.28 3.87
CA ASN A 140 0.96 -25.83 5.21
C ASN A 140 0.30 -24.78 6.14
N ASN A 141 -0.92 -25.09 6.62
CA ASN A 141 -1.67 -24.16 7.48
C ASN A 141 -1.01 -23.91 8.83
N ASP A 142 -0.38 -24.93 9.44
CA ASP A 142 0.31 -24.76 10.73
C ASP A 142 1.53 -23.85 10.58
N LEU A 143 2.26 -23.91 9.46
CA LEU A 143 3.34 -22.96 9.21
C LEU A 143 2.81 -21.52 9.11
N ARG A 144 1.70 -21.29 8.41
CA ARG A 144 1.09 -19.95 8.35
C ARG A 144 0.62 -19.46 9.71
N LEU A 145 0.01 -20.34 10.53
CA LEU A 145 -0.38 -20.01 11.90
C LEU A 145 0.83 -19.69 12.78
N ALA A 146 1.92 -20.45 12.66
CA ALA A 146 3.17 -20.17 13.35
C ALA A 146 3.66 -18.75 13.06
N LEU A 147 3.71 -18.35 11.79
CA LEU A 147 4.14 -17.01 11.38
C LEU A 147 3.19 -15.92 11.88
N LYS A 148 1.87 -16.17 11.85
CA LYS A 148 0.86 -15.22 12.35
C LYS A 148 0.97 -14.96 13.85
N TYR A 149 1.34 -15.96 14.67
CA TYR A 149 1.61 -15.80 16.10
C TYR A 149 3.00 -15.25 16.39
N ALA A 150 3.97 -15.45 15.49
CA ALA A 150 5.35 -15.02 15.67
C ALA A 150 5.59 -13.54 15.36
N VAL A 151 4.68 -12.87 14.64
CA VAL A 151 4.82 -11.44 14.33
C VAL A 151 4.35 -10.57 15.49
N ASP A 152 5.25 -9.76 16.05
CA ASP A 152 4.92 -8.75 17.07
C ASP A 152 4.43 -7.46 16.39
N ARG A 153 3.12 -7.41 16.11
CA ARG A 153 2.48 -6.27 15.43
C ARG A 153 2.52 -4.99 16.27
N GLN A 154 2.45 -5.12 17.59
CA GLN A 154 2.52 -3.97 18.47
C GLN A 154 3.92 -3.34 18.43
N ALA A 155 4.96 -4.16 18.48
CA ALA A 155 6.32 -3.66 18.36
C ALA A 155 6.60 -3.01 17.00
N ILE A 156 6.04 -3.56 15.90
CA ILE A 156 6.12 -2.93 14.57
C ILE A 156 5.43 -1.57 14.57
N LEU A 157 4.19 -1.49 15.10
CA LEU A 157 3.44 -0.23 15.18
C LEU A 157 4.21 0.82 15.99
N ASP A 158 4.73 0.46 17.16
CA ASP A 158 5.36 1.42 18.06
C ASP A 158 6.76 1.86 17.60
N ARG A 159 7.59 0.89 17.19
CA ARG A 159 9.01 1.15 16.93
C ARG A 159 9.29 1.54 15.48
N ILE A 160 8.58 0.96 14.52
CA ILE A 160 8.80 1.19 13.09
C ILE A 160 7.87 2.27 12.58
N LEU A 161 6.57 2.14 12.88
CA LEU A 161 5.56 3.08 12.40
C LEU A 161 5.35 4.27 13.36
N GLY A 162 6.05 4.33 14.50
CA GLY A 162 5.98 5.47 15.44
C GLY A 162 4.58 5.74 15.98
N GLY A 163 3.71 4.73 16.02
CA GLY A 163 2.30 4.85 16.40
C GLY A 163 1.39 5.38 15.29
N PHE A 164 1.90 5.55 14.06
CA PHE A 164 1.09 5.99 12.91
C PHE A 164 0.39 4.79 12.27
N GLY A 165 -0.77 4.43 12.80
CA GLY A 165 -1.57 3.32 12.30
C GLY A 165 -2.38 2.65 13.39
N THR A 166 -2.98 1.51 13.04
CA THR A 166 -3.69 0.61 13.94
C THR A 166 -3.24 -0.82 13.71
N LEU A 167 -3.45 -1.70 14.68
CA LEU A 167 -3.10 -3.10 14.53
C LEU A 167 -3.98 -3.77 13.46
N GLY A 168 -3.36 -4.47 12.53
CA GLY A 168 -4.02 -5.40 11.64
C GLY A 168 -4.28 -6.75 12.31
N ASN A 169 -5.19 -7.56 11.75
CA ASN A 169 -5.56 -8.85 12.34
C ASN A 169 -5.75 -9.96 11.28
N ASP A 170 -4.76 -10.17 10.42
CA ASP A 170 -4.72 -11.26 9.43
C ASP A 170 -5.85 -11.25 8.36
N TYR A 171 -6.60 -10.16 8.24
CA TYR A 171 -7.64 -9.96 7.24
C TYR A 171 -7.62 -8.51 6.71
N PRO A 172 -8.05 -8.27 5.47
CA PRO A 172 -7.88 -6.97 4.81
C PRO A 172 -8.90 -5.92 5.24
N ILE A 173 -10.00 -6.29 5.89
CA ILE A 173 -11.11 -5.40 6.22
C ILE A 173 -10.87 -4.78 7.60
N ASN A 174 -10.21 -3.62 7.65
CA ASN A 174 -9.94 -2.92 8.92
C ASN A 174 -11.15 -2.09 9.40
N ALA A 175 -11.03 -1.50 10.60
CA ALA A 175 -12.13 -0.76 11.26
C ALA A 175 -12.63 0.48 10.48
N ASN A 176 -11.96 0.91 9.41
CA ASN A 176 -12.44 1.99 8.55
C ASN A 176 -13.43 1.53 7.46
N TYR A 177 -13.68 0.23 7.37
CA TYR A 177 -14.73 -0.31 6.48
C TYR A 177 -16.08 -0.35 7.21
N ALA A 178 -17.15 0.00 6.49
CA ALA A 178 -18.51 -0.03 7.05
C ALA A 178 -18.97 -1.43 7.50
N LEU A 179 -18.42 -2.49 6.88
CA LEU A 179 -18.71 -3.90 7.20
C LEU A 179 -17.51 -4.58 7.89
N ALA A 180 -16.73 -3.82 8.66
CA ALA A 180 -15.64 -4.41 9.44
C ALA A 180 -16.20 -5.40 10.46
N PRO A 181 -15.62 -6.60 10.59
CA PRO A 181 -16.05 -7.57 11.60
C PRO A 181 -15.69 -7.08 13.00
N GLU A 182 -16.64 -7.17 13.93
CA GLU A 182 -16.49 -6.74 15.32
C GLU A 182 -16.19 -7.91 16.28
N ASP A 183 -16.46 -9.14 15.85
CA ASP A 183 -16.42 -10.38 16.66
C ASP A 183 -15.14 -11.21 16.46
N ILE A 184 -14.19 -10.73 15.65
CA ILE A 184 -12.93 -11.42 15.43
C ILE A 184 -11.91 -10.98 16.49
N GLU A 185 -11.53 -11.91 17.37
CA GLU A 185 -10.50 -11.67 18.38
C GLU A 185 -9.16 -11.23 17.73
N GLN A 186 -8.56 -10.16 18.25
CA GLN A 186 -7.26 -9.69 17.82
C GLN A 186 -6.19 -10.73 18.10
N ARG A 187 -5.50 -11.22 17.09
CA ARG A 187 -4.37 -12.13 17.26
C ARG A 187 -3.19 -11.40 17.88
N ALA A 188 -2.90 -11.72 19.13
CA ALA A 188 -1.73 -11.22 19.83
C ALA A 188 -0.45 -11.98 19.40
N TYR A 189 0.70 -11.34 19.60
CA TYR A 189 2.00 -12.01 19.56
C TYR A 189 2.06 -13.09 20.65
N ASP A 190 2.34 -14.33 20.27
CA ASP A 190 2.38 -15.48 21.18
C ASP A 190 3.45 -16.46 20.67
N PRO A 191 4.69 -16.33 21.15
CA PRO A 191 5.80 -17.18 20.71
C PRO A 191 5.63 -18.65 21.12
N GLU A 192 4.85 -18.96 22.16
CA GLU A 192 4.60 -20.34 22.59
C GLU A 192 3.68 -21.04 21.59
N LYS A 193 2.56 -20.40 21.23
CA LYS A 193 1.67 -20.90 20.17
C LYS A 193 2.37 -20.94 18.80
N ALA A 194 3.21 -19.95 18.50
CA ALA A 194 4.01 -19.95 17.29
C ALA A 194 4.93 -21.18 17.23
N ALA A 195 5.64 -21.50 18.32
CA ALA A 195 6.51 -22.68 18.41
C ALA A 195 5.71 -24.01 18.30
N GLU A 196 4.52 -24.08 18.92
CA GLU A 196 3.64 -25.26 18.83
C GLU A 196 3.22 -25.51 17.38
N HIS A 197 2.72 -24.49 16.67
CA HIS A 197 2.32 -24.60 15.28
C HIS A 197 3.51 -24.85 14.36
N TYR A 198 4.67 -24.23 14.63
CA TYR A 198 5.88 -24.49 13.85
C TYR A 198 6.30 -25.96 13.94
N LYS A 199 6.27 -26.53 15.15
CA LYS A 199 6.53 -27.96 15.33
C LYS A 199 5.51 -28.83 14.60
N LYS A 200 4.21 -28.52 14.67
CA LYS A 200 3.14 -29.25 13.97
C LYS A 200 3.30 -29.19 12.45
N SER A 201 3.80 -28.08 11.93
CA SER A 201 4.02 -27.93 10.48
C SER A 201 5.06 -28.91 9.93
N GLY A 202 5.97 -29.42 10.77
CA GLY A 202 7.10 -30.26 10.36
C GLY A 202 8.14 -29.50 9.52
N HIS A 203 7.99 -28.19 9.36
CA HIS A 203 8.95 -27.38 8.60
C HIS A 203 10.27 -27.30 9.34
N SER A 204 11.36 -27.36 8.58
CA SER A 204 12.71 -27.14 9.07
C SER A 204 13.49 -26.30 8.06
N GLY A 205 14.36 -25.45 8.55
CA GLY A 205 15.15 -24.56 7.71
C GLY A 205 14.71 -23.10 7.78
N SER A 206 15.37 -22.27 7.02
CA SER A 206 15.12 -20.84 6.96
C SER A 206 13.95 -20.51 6.05
N ILE A 207 13.14 -19.52 6.46
CA ILE A 207 12.03 -18.97 5.67
C ILE A 207 12.47 -17.63 5.10
N LEU A 208 12.54 -17.53 3.76
CA LEU A 208 13.00 -16.32 3.09
C LEU A 208 11.85 -15.31 2.96
N LEU A 209 11.97 -14.17 3.66
CA LEU A 209 11.09 -13.01 3.54
C LEU A 209 11.77 -11.92 2.70
N ARG A 210 11.19 -11.55 1.57
CA ARG A 210 11.69 -10.48 0.72
C ARG A 210 10.99 -9.17 1.03
N THR A 211 11.74 -8.09 1.08
CA THR A 211 11.23 -6.76 1.45
C THR A 211 11.99 -5.65 0.72
N SER A 212 11.37 -4.48 0.62
CA SER A 212 11.94 -3.26 0.05
C SER A 212 11.24 -2.05 0.67
N GLU A 213 11.87 -0.88 0.67
CA GLU A 213 11.20 0.36 1.06
C GLU A 213 10.08 0.75 0.06
N ALA A 214 10.10 0.19 -1.16
CA ALA A 214 9.01 0.30 -2.11
C ALA A 214 7.70 -0.36 -1.63
N ALA A 215 7.78 -1.38 -0.75
CA ALA A 215 6.60 -2.07 -0.21
C ALA A 215 5.78 -1.14 0.70
N PHE A 216 6.43 -0.50 1.65
CA PHE A 216 5.89 0.58 2.47
C PHE A 216 7.05 1.23 3.27
N PRO A 217 6.92 2.48 3.70
CA PRO A 217 7.96 3.14 4.49
C PRO A 217 8.26 2.39 5.78
N GLY A 218 9.51 1.93 5.95
CA GLY A 218 9.95 1.11 7.09
C GLY A 218 9.73 -0.40 6.92
N ALA A 219 9.42 -0.88 5.72
CA ALA A 219 9.16 -2.31 5.47
C ALA A 219 10.39 -3.19 5.77
N VAL A 220 11.60 -2.69 5.48
CA VAL A 220 12.84 -3.42 5.77
C VAL A 220 13.02 -3.58 7.29
N ASP A 221 12.85 -2.50 8.04
CA ASP A 221 12.96 -2.51 9.51
C ASP A 221 11.87 -3.38 10.14
N ALA A 222 10.65 -3.34 9.60
CA ALA A 222 9.53 -4.20 10.04
C ALA A 222 9.84 -5.69 9.80
N ALA A 223 10.43 -6.04 8.67
CA ALA A 223 10.82 -7.42 8.37
C ALA A 223 11.93 -7.92 9.31
N VAL A 224 12.91 -7.06 9.64
CA VAL A 224 13.96 -7.37 10.62
C VAL A 224 13.36 -7.55 12.02
N LEU A 225 12.41 -6.71 12.41
CA LEU A 225 11.72 -6.87 13.69
C LEU A 225 10.89 -8.17 13.75
N PHE A 226 10.26 -8.54 12.64
CA PHE A 226 9.57 -9.83 12.53
C PHE A 226 10.56 -11.00 12.64
N GLN A 227 11.72 -10.94 11.98
CA GLN A 227 12.79 -11.93 12.11
C GLN A 227 13.19 -12.11 13.58
N GLU A 228 13.38 -11.00 14.31
CA GLU A 228 13.75 -11.05 15.74
C GLU A 228 12.64 -11.64 16.61
N SER A 229 11.39 -11.24 16.42
CA SER A 229 10.27 -11.79 17.21
C SER A 229 10.03 -13.28 16.95
N ALA A 230 10.26 -13.74 15.71
CA ALA A 230 10.09 -15.14 15.32
C ALA A 230 11.15 -16.07 15.97
N LYS A 231 12.32 -15.55 16.33
CA LYS A 231 13.38 -16.34 17.00
C LYS A 231 12.93 -16.90 18.34
N ALA A 232 12.06 -16.20 19.08
CA ALA A 232 11.53 -16.67 20.33
C ALA A 232 10.70 -17.98 20.19
N ALA A 233 10.14 -18.21 19.00
CA ALA A 233 9.42 -19.43 18.63
C ALA A 233 10.32 -20.48 17.95
N GLY A 234 11.63 -20.23 17.83
CA GLY A 234 12.56 -21.11 17.11
C GLY A 234 12.41 -21.05 15.57
N ILE A 235 11.72 -20.04 15.04
CA ILE A 235 11.50 -19.88 13.61
C ILE A 235 12.64 -19.03 13.03
N ALA A 236 13.37 -19.59 12.08
CA ALA A 236 14.45 -18.89 11.37
C ALA A 236 13.87 -18.16 10.14
N ILE A 237 13.76 -16.84 10.21
CA ILE A 237 13.43 -16.01 9.06
C ILE A 237 14.71 -15.39 8.51
N GLU A 238 14.93 -15.50 7.21
CA GLU A 238 15.97 -14.79 6.48
C GLU A 238 15.34 -13.58 5.78
N VAL A 239 15.78 -12.38 6.10
CA VAL A 239 15.30 -11.15 5.47
C VAL A 239 16.21 -10.83 4.27
N LYS A 240 15.62 -10.79 3.09
CA LYS A 240 16.29 -10.33 1.87
C LYS A 240 15.75 -8.97 1.47
N ARG A 241 16.59 -7.95 1.59
CA ARG A 241 16.30 -6.64 1.01
C ARG A 241 16.47 -6.70 -0.51
N GLU A 242 15.41 -6.32 -1.21
CA GLU A 242 15.38 -6.19 -2.66
C GLU A 242 15.49 -4.70 -3.06
N PRO A 243 15.99 -4.40 -4.28
CA PRO A 243 15.96 -3.05 -4.81
C PRO A 243 14.53 -2.49 -4.90
N ASP A 244 14.37 -1.18 -4.73
CA ASP A 244 13.08 -0.52 -4.90
C ASP A 244 12.65 -0.56 -6.37
N ASP A 245 13.60 -0.35 -7.28
CA ASP A 245 13.37 -0.49 -8.73
C ASP A 245 13.10 -1.96 -9.09
N GLY A 246 11.99 -2.17 -9.77
CA GLY A 246 11.56 -3.50 -10.20
C GLY A 246 10.93 -4.36 -9.10
N TYR A 247 10.73 -3.85 -7.87
CA TYR A 247 10.11 -4.61 -6.78
C TYR A 247 8.73 -5.14 -7.17
N TRP A 248 7.89 -4.29 -7.72
CA TRP A 248 6.53 -4.62 -8.13
C TRP A 248 6.45 -5.56 -9.34
N THR A 249 7.48 -5.59 -10.18
CA THR A 249 7.53 -6.45 -11.36
C THR A 249 8.18 -7.81 -11.08
N ASN A 250 9.21 -7.86 -10.22
CA ASN A 250 10.05 -9.04 -10.07
C ASN A 250 9.89 -9.75 -8.72
N VAL A 251 9.28 -9.10 -7.74
CA VAL A 251 9.16 -9.60 -6.37
C VAL A 251 7.71 -9.77 -5.96
N TRP A 252 6.92 -8.69 -5.96
CA TRP A 252 5.50 -8.77 -5.61
C TRP A 252 4.74 -9.65 -6.61
N ASN A 253 3.87 -10.51 -6.10
CA ASN A 253 3.09 -11.48 -6.87
C ASN A 253 3.93 -12.45 -7.76
N VAL A 254 5.24 -12.54 -7.49
CA VAL A 254 6.19 -13.46 -8.16
C VAL A 254 6.87 -14.35 -7.12
N GLN A 255 7.25 -13.77 -5.99
CA GLN A 255 7.96 -14.47 -4.93
C GLN A 255 7.00 -14.94 -3.84
N PRO A 256 7.23 -16.11 -3.23
CA PRO A 256 6.22 -16.76 -2.38
C PRO A 256 5.99 -16.08 -1.03
N PHE A 257 6.93 -15.24 -0.52
CA PHE A 257 6.77 -14.54 0.76
C PHE A 257 7.43 -13.17 0.71
N VAL A 258 6.60 -12.13 0.73
CA VAL A 258 7.03 -10.76 0.48
C VAL A 258 6.35 -9.76 1.40
N ALA A 259 7.01 -8.63 1.67
CA ALA A 259 6.36 -7.45 2.23
C ALA A 259 5.53 -6.74 1.14
N SER A 260 4.37 -6.22 1.48
CA SER A 260 3.53 -5.47 0.55
C SER A 260 2.58 -4.54 1.29
N TYR A 261 1.91 -3.66 0.55
CA TYR A 261 0.77 -2.88 1.01
C TYR A 261 -0.41 -3.06 0.05
N TRP A 262 -1.60 -2.77 0.55
CA TRP A 262 -2.77 -2.69 -0.30
C TRP A 262 -3.57 -1.43 0.00
N GLY A 263 -4.06 -0.77 -1.04
CA GLY A 263 -4.96 0.36 -0.92
C GLY A 263 -6.36 -0.08 -0.48
N GLY A 264 -7.13 0.86 0.09
CA GLY A 264 -8.53 0.56 0.43
C GLY A 264 -9.36 0.33 -0.82
N ARG A 265 -10.19 -0.70 -0.77
CA ARG A 265 -11.11 -1.12 -1.83
C ARG A 265 -12.53 -1.22 -1.29
N PRO A 266 -13.58 -1.29 -2.13
CA PRO A 266 -14.88 -1.81 -1.70
C PRO A 266 -14.76 -3.19 -1.08
N THR A 267 -15.68 -3.55 -0.19
CA THR A 267 -15.61 -4.83 0.54
C THR A 267 -15.73 -6.06 -0.37
N GLN A 268 -16.26 -5.88 -1.58
CA GLN A 268 -16.46 -6.95 -2.57
C GLN A 268 -15.26 -7.20 -3.48
N ASP A 269 -14.24 -6.36 -3.45
CA ASP A 269 -12.99 -6.56 -4.17
C ASP A 269 -12.02 -7.43 -3.36
#